data_d91cafaab4a44dc798981d51c12c3cfd
#
_entry.id   d91cafaab4a44dc798981d51c12c3cfd
#
_cell.length_a   1.000
_cell.length_b   1.000
_cell.length_c   1.000
_cell.angle_alpha   90.00
_cell.angle_beta   90.00
_cell.angle_gamma   90.00
#
_symmetry.space_group_name_H-M   'P 1'
#
loop_
_entity.id
_entity.type
_entity.pdbx_description
1 polymer ?
#
loop_
_entity_poly.entity_id
_entity_poly.type
_entity_poly.pdbx_seq_one_letter_code
_entity_poly.pdbx_strand_id
1 'polypeptide(L)'
;MQTGTEAFHIKIATVPKGIIRPLWSVIIPTYNCANYLKETLASVLAQDPGVAIMEIIIVDDHSTKDDPEAVVKEFGKGRVQFIRQEKNVGKVKNYETGLTVSRGRYIHQLHGDDKVLPGFYKEMEAIFNESPNAGAAFCRTNYIDSKSRVTGVTGMIQDNEGIVPDMLEKLYTQQYIQTPSMVVKRAVYETIGCFDRRLNCMEDWEMWIRIANNYPIAASNKVLAAYRSHHDNATNKTFMDGTALKTHQLICNLVDGYIEPVIK
;
A
#
# COMPACT_ATOMS: atom_id res chain seq x y z
N MET A 1 -34.13 10.19 -14.45
CA MET A 1 -33.42 9.95 -13.17
C MET A 1 -32.10 9.28 -13.54
N GLN A 2 -31.01 10.03 -13.53
CA GLN A 2 -29.67 9.45 -13.72
C GLN A 2 -29.32 8.73 -12.42
N THR A 3 -29.36 7.42 -12.41
CA THR A 3 -28.72 6.59 -11.38
C THR A 3 -27.21 6.73 -11.57
N GLY A 4 -26.59 7.67 -10.83
CA GLY A 4 -25.14 7.76 -10.79
C GLY A 4 -24.62 6.49 -10.14
N THR A 5 -24.08 5.58 -10.95
CA THR A 5 -23.22 4.49 -10.49
C THR A 5 -22.02 5.13 -9.83
N GLU A 6 -21.98 5.11 -8.48
CA GLU A 6 -20.75 5.48 -7.75
C GLU A 6 -19.61 4.63 -8.33
N ALA A 7 -18.56 5.29 -8.80
CA ALA A 7 -17.39 4.57 -9.31
C ALA A 7 -16.79 3.76 -8.15
N PHE A 8 -16.65 2.45 -8.32
CA PHE A 8 -16.16 1.55 -7.27
C PHE A 8 -14.69 1.82 -6.92
N HIS A 9 -13.93 2.39 -7.85
CA HIS A 9 -12.57 2.91 -7.65
C HIS A 9 -12.50 4.34 -8.17
N ILE A 10 -12.21 5.28 -7.29
CA ILE A 10 -12.03 6.69 -7.68
C ILE A 10 -10.65 6.88 -8.28
N LYS A 11 -10.55 7.81 -9.24
CA LYS A 11 -9.27 8.34 -9.73
C LYS A 11 -8.91 9.56 -8.91
N ILE A 12 -7.66 9.63 -8.43
CA ILE A 12 -7.19 10.85 -7.78
C ILE A 12 -6.87 11.92 -8.84
N ALA A 13 -7.08 13.17 -8.49
CA ALA A 13 -6.76 14.28 -9.38
C ALA A 13 -5.25 14.37 -9.63
N THR A 14 -4.87 14.78 -10.85
CA THR A 14 -3.48 15.10 -11.16
C THR A 14 -3.02 16.29 -10.33
N VAL A 15 -1.76 16.28 -9.89
CA VAL A 15 -1.17 17.43 -9.20
C VAL A 15 -1.03 18.58 -10.21
N PRO A 16 -1.54 19.79 -9.92
CA PRO A 16 -1.48 20.91 -10.84
C PRO A 16 -0.06 21.24 -11.30
N LYS A 17 0.08 21.68 -12.55
CA LYS A 17 1.37 22.14 -13.08
C LYS A 17 1.90 23.31 -12.24
N GLY A 18 3.22 23.33 -12.00
CA GLY A 18 3.89 24.39 -11.21
C GLY A 18 3.92 24.13 -9.69
N ILE A 19 3.19 23.13 -9.18
CA ILE A 19 3.33 22.71 -7.78
C ILE A 19 4.61 21.90 -7.63
N ILE A 20 5.48 22.30 -6.70
CA ILE A 20 6.67 21.53 -6.32
C ILE A 20 6.19 20.25 -5.64
N ARG A 21 6.63 19.13 -6.17
CA ARG A 21 6.24 17.80 -5.71
C ARG A 21 7.42 17.11 -5.04
N PRO A 22 7.24 16.50 -3.86
CA PRO A 22 8.24 15.59 -3.32
C PRO A 22 8.38 14.36 -4.23
N LEU A 23 9.48 13.64 -4.07
CA LEU A 23 9.66 12.34 -4.72
C LEU A 23 8.73 11.30 -4.11
N TRP A 24 8.62 11.32 -2.77
CA TRP A 24 7.89 10.33 -1.98
C TRP A 24 6.67 10.90 -1.28
N SER A 25 5.57 10.15 -1.30
CA SER A 25 4.50 10.24 -0.31
C SER A 25 4.42 8.91 0.43
N VAL A 26 4.72 8.92 1.71
CA VAL A 26 4.51 7.78 2.60
C VAL A 26 3.16 7.98 3.29
N ILE A 27 2.19 7.15 2.93
CA ILE A 27 0.83 7.19 3.49
C ILE A 27 0.71 6.07 4.52
N ILE A 28 0.37 6.42 5.75
CA ILE A 28 0.26 5.48 6.87
C ILE A 28 -1.20 5.46 7.35
N PRO A 29 -2.05 4.61 6.77
CA PRO A 29 -3.39 4.42 7.29
C PRO A 29 -3.34 3.72 8.65
N THR A 30 -4.10 4.24 9.61
CA THR A 30 -4.16 3.71 10.99
C THR A 30 -5.61 3.51 11.44
N TYR A 31 -5.82 2.49 12.27
CA TYR A 31 -7.04 2.30 13.02
C TYR A 31 -6.78 1.40 14.23
N ASN A 32 -6.84 1.95 15.44
CA ASN A 32 -6.62 1.21 16.69
C ASN A 32 -5.29 0.41 16.69
N CYS A 33 -4.19 1.01 16.23
CA CYS A 33 -2.88 0.38 16.14
C CYS A 33 -1.73 1.27 16.67
N ALA A 34 -2.04 2.23 17.54
CA ALA A 34 -1.06 3.18 18.10
C ALA A 34 0.14 2.48 18.76
N ASN A 35 -0.07 1.30 19.34
CA ASN A 35 1.01 0.49 19.95
C ASN A 35 2.12 0.12 18.94
N TYR A 36 1.79 -0.09 17.67
CA TYR A 36 2.74 -0.44 16.61
C TYR A 36 3.22 0.79 15.83
N LEU A 37 2.39 1.84 15.77
CA LEU A 37 2.64 3.05 14.99
C LEU A 37 3.99 3.71 15.32
N LYS A 38 4.44 3.63 16.56
CA LYS A 38 5.77 4.10 16.98
C LYS A 38 6.90 3.43 16.19
N GLU A 39 6.83 2.10 16.05
CA GLU A 39 7.84 1.35 15.29
C GLU A 39 7.75 1.65 13.79
N THR A 40 6.53 1.75 13.26
CA THR A 40 6.26 2.15 11.87
C THR A 40 6.90 3.50 11.57
N LEU A 41 6.58 4.53 12.39
CA LEU A 41 7.15 5.87 12.25
C LEU A 41 8.67 5.90 12.37
N ALA A 42 9.22 5.21 13.36
CA ALA A 42 10.68 5.14 13.56
C ALA A 42 11.38 4.56 12.32
N SER A 43 10.79 3.53 11.67
CA SER A 43 11.34 2.88 10.48
C SER A 43 11.37 3.80 9.26
N VAL A 44 10.36 4.67 9.11
CA VAL A 44 10.28 5.66 8.03
C VAL A 44 11.21 6.84 8.32
N LEU A 45 11.13 7.43 9.53
CA LEU A 45 11.91 8.60 9.92
C LEU A 45 13.42 8.34 9.95
N ALA A 46 13.84 7.10 10.18
CA ALA A 46 15.26 6.71 10.09
C ALA A 46 15.83 6.81 8.66
N GLN A 47 14.97 6.89 7.64
CA GLN A 47 15.32 6.95 6.21
C GLN A 47 14.77 8.22 5.54
N ASP A 48 14.28 9.19 6.31
CA ASP A 48 13.68 10.42 5.81
C ASP A 48 14.74 11.36 5.19
N PRO A 49 14.71 11.61 3.88
CA PRO A 49 15.65 12.50 3.21
C PRO A 49 15.30 13.98 3.36
N GLY A 50 14.26 14.32 4.12
CA GLY A 50 13.79 15.67 4.37
C GLY A 50 12.54 16.07 3.59
N VAL A 51 11.90 17.16 4.04
CA VAL A 51 10.57 17.60 3.60
C VAL A 51 10.47 17.92 2.11
N ALA A 52 11.57 18.33 1.47
CA ALA A 52 11.58 18.60 0.03
C ALA A 52 11.46 17.33 -0.81
N ILE A 53 11.86 16.17 -0.26
CA ILE A 53 11.94 14.90 -0.99
C ILE A 53 10.86 13.93 -0.52
N MET A 54 10.44 13.99 0.74
CA MET A 54 9.46 13.06 1.32
C MET A 54 8.40 13.80 2.13
N GLU A 55 7.15 13.53 1.86
CA GLU A 55 6.02 13.83 2.76
C GLU A 55 5.57 12.54 3.45
N ILE A 56 5.22 12.64 4.73
CA ILE A 56 4.75 11.54 5.56
C ILE A 56 3.36 11.91 6.07
N ILE A 57 2.35 11.10 5.73
CA ILE A 57 0.95 11.39 6.00
C ILE A 57 0.34 10.22 6.75
N ILE A 58 -0.13 10.45 7.97
CA ILE A 58 -0.94 9.48 8.71
C ILE A 58 -2.40 9.83 8.53
N VAL A 59 -3.21 8.83 8.19
CA VAL A 59 -4.67 8.97 8.11
C VAL A 59 -5.31 8.01 9.11
N ASP A 60 -5.84 8.56 10.19
CA ASP A 60 -6.51 7.81 11.25
C ASP A 60 -8.00 7.65 10.95
N ASP A 61 -8.45 6.41 10.81
CA ASP A 61 -9.85 6.04 10.55
C ASP A 61 -10.71 6.12 11.83
N HIS A 62 -10.57 7.21 12.58
CA HIS A 62 -11.30 7.47 13.82
C HIS A 62 -11.04 6.40 14.90
N SER A 63 -9.77 6.20 15.28
CA SER A 63 -9.39 5.31 16.38
C SER A 63 -10.11 5.67 17.68
N THR A 64 -10.65 4.65 18.35
CA THR A 64 -11.43 4.80 19.59
C THR A 64 -10.87 4.02 20.78
N LYS A 65 -9.87 3.15 20.54
CA LYS A 65 -9.27 2.29 21.58
C LYS A 65 -7.90 2.76 22.02
N ASP A 66 -7.27 3.64 21.23
CA ASP A 66 -5.94 4.16 21.46
C ASP A 66 -5.81 5.57 20.84
N ASP A 67 -4.64 6.21 20.98
CA ASP A 67 -4.40 7.57 20.53
C ASP A 67 -3.22 7.66 19.55
N PRO A 68 -3.45 7.46 18.23
CA PRO A 68 -2.42 7.63 17.20
C PRO A 68 -1.88 9.07 17.13
N GLU A 69 -2.70 10.09 17.45
CA GLU A 69 -2.27 11.49 17.42
C GLU A 69 -1.20 11.77 18.48
N ALA A 70 -1.36 11.21 19.68
CA ALA A 70 -0.35 11.32 20.74
C ALA A 70 0.99 10.70 20.30
N VAL A 71 0.95 9.54 19.63
CA VAL A 71 2.15 8.91 19.04
C VAL A 71 2.82 9.83 18.02
N VAL A 72 2.03 10.46 17.14
CA VAL A 72 2.57 11.39 16.13
C VAL A 72 3.19 12.62 16.78
N LYS A 73 2.55 13.19 17.79
CA LYS A 73 3.10 14.35 18.55
C LYS A 73 4.43 14.00 19.22
N GLU A 74 4.53 12.82 19.81
CA GLU A 74 5.74 12.39 20.53
C GLU A 74 6.88 11.96 19.59
N PHE A 75 6.57 11.17 18.56
CA PHE A 75 7.59 10.52 17.71
C PHE A 75 7.72 11.11 16.31
N GLY A 76 6.74 11.87 15.83
CA GLY A 76 6.70 12.41 14.46
C GLY A 76 7.68 13.56 14.20
N LYS A 77 8.31 14.14 15.23
CA LYS A 77 9.36 15.18 15.14
C LYS A 77 8.97 16.37 14.24
N GLY A 78 7.68 16.71 14.17
CA GLY A 78 7.16 17.77 13.29
C GLY A 78 7.23 17.46 11.79
N ARG A 79 7.55 16.21 11.41
CA ARG A 79 7.70 15.77 10.01
C ARG A 79 6.42 15.15 9.44
N VAL A 80 5.45 14.81 10.29
CA VAL A 80 4.29 14.00 9.95
C VAL A 80 3.04 14.87 9.89
N GLN A 81 2.34 14.83 8.78
CA GLN A 81 0.98 15.35 8.68
C GLN A 81 0.02 14.30 9.25
N PHE A 82 -0.80 14.69 10.21
CA PHE A 82 -1.83 13.84 10.79
C PHE A 82 -3.21 14.29 10.35
N ILE A 83 -4.00 13.35 9.83
CA ILE A 83 -5.38 13.55 9.41
C ILE A 83 -6.23 12.53 10.16
N ARG A 84 -7.28 12.99 10.84
CA ARG A 84 -8.25 12.13 11.49
C ARG A 84 -9.60 12.21 10.78
N GLN A 85 -10.18 11.06 10.45
CA GLN A 85 -11.54 11.00 9.91
C GLN A 85 -12.55 11.43 10.99
N GLU A 86 -13.62 12.09 10.59
CA GLU A 86 -14.71 12.49 11.51
C GLU A 86 -15.43 11.28 12.12
N LYS A 87 -15.44 10.14 11.39
CA LYS A 87 -15.98 8.84 11.80
C LYS A 87 -15.21 7.74 11.13
N ASN A 88 -15.34 6.49 11.61
CA ASN A 88 -14.78 5.35 10.90
C ASN A 88 -15.47 5.21 9.52
N VAL A 89 -14.70 5.31 8.46
CA VAL A 89 -15.17 5.24 7.06
C VAL A 89 -14.79 3.93 6.37
N GLY A 90 -14.02 3.09 7.05
CA GLY A 90 -13.47 1.84 6.53
C GLY A 90 -12.15 2.03 5.79
N LYS A 91 -11.34 0.96 5.75
CA LYS A 91 -9.95 1.04 5.33
C LYS A 91 -9.76 1.60 3.92
N VAL A 92 -10.57 1.21 2.93
CA VAL A 92 -10.40 1.66 1.55
C VAL A 92 -10.64 3.17 1.42
N LYS A 93 -11.69 3.72 2.04
CA LYS A 93 -11.94 5.17 2.05
C LYS A 93 -10.87 5.92 2.83
N ASN A 94 -10.32 5.31 3.88
CA ASN A 94 -9.19 5.87 4.61
C ASN A 94 -7.93 5.95 3.74
N TYR A 95 -7.65 4.92 2.92
CA TYR A 95 -6.58 4.92 1.91
C TYR A 95 -6.78 6.03 0.86
N GLU A 96 -8.00 6.17 0.35
CA GLU A 96 -8.36 7.21 -0.63
C GLU A 96 -8.11 8.62 -0.09
N THR A 97 -8.37 8.86 1.19
CA THR A 97 -8.06 10.15 1.82
C THR A 97 -6.56 10.44 1.73
N GLY A 98 -5.71 9.49 2.11
CA GLY A 98 -4.26 9.64 2.02
C GLY A 98 -3.78 9.82 0.58
N LEU A 99 -4.29 9.02 -0.36
CA LEU A 99 -3.97 9.12 -1.78
C LEU A 99 -4.37 10.48 -2.36
N THR A 100 -5.53 11.00 -1.98
CA THR A 100 -6.06 12.28 -2.50
C THR A 100 -5.21 13.47 -2.06
N VAL A 101 -4.76 13.49 -0.80
CA VAL A 101 -3.96 14.62 -0.27
C VAL A 101 -2.47 14.51 -0.62
N SER A 102 -1.99 13.33 -0.99
CA SER A 102 -0.60 13.09 -1.36
C SER A 102 -0.21 13.80 -2.66
N ARG A 103 1.08 14.13 -2.83
CA ARG A 103 1.60 14.83 -4.02
C ARG A 103 2.85 14.19 -4.61
N GLY A 104 3.45 13.25 -3.91
CA GLY A 104 4.67 12.56 -4.32
C GLY A 104 4.56 11.90 -5.68
N ARG A 105 5.70 11.69 -6.33
CA ARG A 105 5.78 10.93 -7.58
C ARG A 105 5.62 9.43 -7.33
N TYR A 106 6.16 8.97 -6.20
CA TYR A 106 6.07 7.61 -5.69
C TYR A 106 5.21 7.58 -4.45
N ILE A 107 4.24 6.69 -4.44
CA ILE A 107 3.33 6.46 -3.30
C ILE A 107 3.73 5.15 -2.64
N HIS A 108 4.03 5.22 -1.37
CA HIS A 108 4.22 4.07 -0.51
C HIS A 108 3.11 4.03 0.53
N GLN A 109 2.22 3.04 0.46
CA GLN A 109 1.20 2.79 1.47
C GLN A 109 1.78 1.80 2.49
N LEU A 110 2.07 2.28 3.68
CA LEU A 110 2.62 1.51 4.79
C LEU A 110 1.60 1.47 5.93
N HIS A 111 1.04 0.31 6.24
CA HIS A 111 0.06 0.22 7.33
C HIS A 111 0.69 0.55 8.68
N GLY A 112 -0.13 1.09 9.61
CA GLY A 112 0.34 1.59 10.91
C GLY A 112 0.88 0.52 11.89
N ASP A 113 0.86 -0.75 11.48
CA ASP A 113 1.40 -1.91 12.22
C ASP A 113 2.57 -2.58 11.51
N ASP A 114 2.92 -2.15 10.30
CA ASP A 114 4.02 -2.68 9.48
C ASP A 114 5.30 -1.83 9.60
N LYS A 115 6.40 -2.28 8.98
CA LYS A 115 7.68 -1.55 8.98
C LYS A 115 8.41 -1.66 7.65
N VAL A 116 9.26 -0.67 7.38
CA VAL A 116 10.32 -0.77 6.37
C VAL A 116 11.67 -1.04 7.04
N LEU A 117 12.58 -1.72 6.34
CA LEU A 117 13.93 -1.98 6.79
C LEU A 117 14.91 -0.97 6.17
N PRO A 118 16.12 -0.79 6.75
CA PRO A 118 17.11 0.16 6.25
C PRO A 118 17.42 -0.06 4.77
N GLY A 119 17.38 1.03 3.99
CA GLY A 119 17.64 1.01 2.56
C GLY A 119 16.41 0.87 1.67
N PHE A 120 15.20 0.73 2.21
CA PHE A 120 13.97 0.53 1.44
C PHE A 120 13.76 1.60 0.37
N TYR A 121 13.73 2.89 0.74
CA TYR A 121 13.44 3.97 -0.21
C TYR A 121 14.54 4.13 -1.26
N LYS A 122 15.79 3.95 -0.87
CA LYS A 122 16.93 3.98 -1.79
C LYS A 122 16.86 2.86 -2.83
N GLU A 123 16.47 1.66 -2.39
CA GLU A 123 16.33 0.51 -3.28
C GLU A 123 15.17 0.69 -4.25
N MET A 124 14.01 1.12 -3.77
CA MET A 124 12.84 1.35 -4.63
C MET A 124 13.12 2.43 -5.68
N GLU A 125 13.86 3.47 -5.31
CA GLU A 125 14.30 4.50 -6.27
C GLU A 125 15.25 3.93 -7.33
N ALA A 126 16.21 3.08 -6.94
CA ALA A 126 17.12 2.41 -7.86
C ALA A 126 16.35 1.54 -8.87
N ILE A 127 15.42 0.70 -8.39
CA ILE A 127 14.59 -0.16 -9.25
C ILE A 127 13.77 0.66 -10.25
N PHE A 128 13.18 1.79 -9.84
CA PHE A 128 12.44 2.65 -10.77
C PHE A 128 13.34 3.36 -11.78
N ASN A 129 14.58 3.67 -11.42
CA ASN A 129 15.56 4.26 -12.34
C ASN A 129 16.02 3.25 -13.40
N GLU A 130 16.21 1.98 -13.01
CA GLU A 130 16.57 0.88 -13.90
C GLU A 130 15.37 0.38 -14.72
N SER A 131 14.16 0.54 -14.21
CA SER A 131 12.89 0.13 -14.84
C SER A 131 11.94 1.32 -15.00
N PRO A 132 12.24 2.33 -15.83
CA PRO A 132 11.49 3.58 -15.89
C PRO A 132 10.05 3.41 -16.42
N ASN A 133 9.73 2.33 -17.13
CA ASN A 133 8.40 1.97 -17.59
C ASN A 133 7.56 1.22 -16.56
N ALA A 134 8.14 0.74 -15.43
CA ALA A 134 7.37 0.11 -14.37
C ALA A 134 6.36 1.09 -13.76
N GLY A 135 5.12 0.67 -13.59
CA GLY A 135 4.07 1.41 -12.88
C GLY A 135 4.16 1.23 -11.37
N ALA A 136 4.71 0.11 -10.94
CA ALA A 136 4.92 -0.23 -9.52
C ALA A 136 6.19 -1.06 -9.35
N ALA A 137 6.72 -1.08 -8.12
CA ALA A 137 7.85 -1.91 -7.74
C ALA A 137 7.66 -2.44 -6.32
N PHE A 138 8.19 -3.64 -6.04
CA PHE A 138 8.11 -4.24 -4.71
C PHE A 138 9.42 -4.93 -4.34
N CYS A 139 9.57 -5.20 -3.03
CA CYS A 139 10.67 -5.98 -2.49
C CYS A 139 10.16 -7.21 -1.73
N ARG A 140 11.05 -8.03 -1.24
CA ARG A 140 10.70 -9.14 -0.33
C ARG A 140 10.38 -8.60 1.06
N THR A 141 9.53 -9.36 1.76
CA THR A 141 8.96 -8.97 3.06
C THR A 141 9.24 -10.04 4.11
N ASN A 142 9.71 -9.62 5.28
CA ASN A 142 9.68 -10.46 6.48
C ASN A 142 8.25 -10.52 7.04
N TYR A 143 7.80 -11.69 7.45
CA TYR A 143 6.67 -11.82 8.36
C TYR A 143 7.19 -11.66 9.79
N ILE A 144 6.54 -10.80 10.58
CA ILE A 144 6.90 -10.57 11.98
C ILE A 144 5.69 -10.78 12.89
N ASP A 145 5.95 -11.23 14.11
CA ASP A 145 4.91 -11.36 15.15
C ASP A 145 4.64 -10.00 15.87
N SER A 146 3.73 -10.03 16.84
CA SER A 146 3.38 -8.86 17.67
C SER A 146 4.58 -8.26 18.46
N LYS A 147 5.68 -8.99 18.60
CA LYS A 147 6.92 -8.58 19.27
C LYS A 147 8.03 -8.26 18.27
N SER A 148 7.72 -8.08 17.00
CA SER A 148 8.68 -7.81 15.92
C SER A 148 9.70 -8.92 15.66
N ARG A 149 9.48 -10.16 16.13
CA ARG A 149 10.33 -11.30 15.83
C ARG A 149 9.98 -11.84 14.44
N VAL A 150 10.99 -12.12 13.63
CA VAL A 150 10.80 -12.69 12.29
C VAL A 150 10.29 -14.12 12.41
N THR A 151 9.17 -14.41 11.74
CA THR A 151 8.53 -15.74 11.70
C THR A 151 8.59 -16.38 10.32
N GLY A 152 8.96 -15.63 9.31
CA GLY A 152 9.10 -16.11 7.93
C GLY A 152 9.54 -14.98 6.99
N VAL A 153 9.70 -15.32 5.73
CA VAL A 153 10.03 -14.36 4.66
C VAL A 153 9.37 -14.78 3.36
N THR A 154 8.96 -13.82 2.54
CA THR A 154 8.43 -14.10 1.19
C THR A 154 9.50 -14.74 0.30
N GLY A 155 9.08 -15.63 -0.60
CA GLY A 155 9.96 -16.19 -1.63
C GLY A 155 10.48 -15.11 -2.60
N MET A 156 11.51 -15.47 -3.38
CA MET A 156 11.87 -14.70 -4.57
C MET A 156 10.88 -15.00 -5.69
N ILE A 157 10.51 -13.99 -6.46
CA ILE A 157 9.60 -14.16 -7.60
C ILE A 157 10.37 -14.45 -8.89
N GLN A 158 11.63 -14.07 -8.93
CA GLN A 158 12.58 -14.27 -10.03
C GLN A 158 14.01 -14.15 -9.52
N ASP A 159 14.99 -14.62 -10.30
CA ASP A 159 16.41 -14.61 -9.90
C ASP A 159 17.03 -13.20 -10.07
N ASN A 160 16.66 -12.47 -11.12
CA ASN A 160 17.18 -11.13 -11.41
C ASN A 160 16.24 -10.04 -10.93
N GLU A 161 16.77 -8.94 -10.42
CA GLU A 161 15.99 -7.74 -10.10
C GLU A 161 15.49 -7.04 -11.37
N GLY A 162 14.43 -6.25 -11.27
CA GLY A 162 13.83 -5.51 -12.38
C GLY A 162 12.42 -5.97 -12.75
N ILE A 163 12.01 -5.72 -13.99
CA ILE A 163 10.67 -6.07 -14.47
C ILE A 163 10.43 -7.58 -14.32
N VAL A 164 9.31 -7.94 -13.71
CA VAL A 164 8.89 -9.33 -13.56
C VAL A 164 8.10 -9.75 -14.80
N PRO A 165 8.60 -10.71 -15.58
CA PRO A 165 7.83 -11.30 -16.67
C PRO A 165 6.56 -11.98 -16.14
N ASP A 166 5.48 -11.91 -16.93
CA ASP A 166 4.22 -12.61 -16.67
C ASP A 166 3.64 -12.33 -15.28
N MET A 167 3.86 -11.09 -14.77
CA MET A 167 3.41 -10.71 -13.42
C MET A 167 1.89 -10.77 -13.27
N LEU A 168 1.15 -10.48 -14.34
CA LEU A 168 -0.31 -10.60 -14.36
C LEU A 168 -0.74 -12.06 -14.13
N GLU A 169 -0.16 -13.02 -14.86
CA GLU A 169 -0.46 -14.44 -14.71
C GLU A 169 -0.13 -14.96 -13.31
N LYS A 170 1.03 -14.54 -12.78
CA LYS A 170 1.45 -14.87 -11.41
C LYS A 170 0.42 -14.36 -10.39
N LEU A 171 0.06 -13.09 -10.44
CA LEU A 171 -0.90 -12.48 -9.52
C LEU A 171 -2.32 -13.03 -9.70
N TYR A 172 -2.70 -13.46 -10.91
CA TYR A 172 -3.99 -14.10 -11.13
C TYR A 172 -4.12 -15.42 -10.34
N THR A 173 -3.02 -16.12 -10.14
CA THR A 173 -3.01 -17.41 -9.44
C THR A 173 -2.80 -17.28 -7.93
N GLN A 174 -2.03 -16.29 -7.48
CA GLN A 174 -1.66 -16.15 -6.07
C GLN A 174 -1.24 -14.73 -5.69
N GLN A 175 -1.54 -14.32 -4.45
CA GLN A 175 -0.99 -13.10 -3.85
C GLN A 175 0.48 -13.32 -3.42
N TYR A 176 1.40 -12.62 -4.08
CA TYR A 176 2.84 -12.68 -3.79
C TYR A 176 3.35 -11.48 -3.00
N ILE A 177 2.63 -10.37 -3.02
CA ILE A 177 3.12 -9.06 -2.61
C ILE A 177 2.37 -8.57 -1.38
N GLN A 178 3.11 -8.38 -0.28
CA GLN A 178 2.57 -7.75 0.92
C GLN A 178 2.57 -6.23 0.77
N THR A 179 1.50 -5.57 1.18
CA THR A 179 1.30 -4.12 1.03
C THR A 179 2.51 -3.26 1.46
N PRO A 180 3.17 -3.51 2.61
CA PRO A 180 4.32 -2.69 3.05
C PRO A 180 5.54 -2.76 2.13
N SER A 181 5.60 -3.69 1.20
CA SER A 181 6.70 -3.80 0.24
C SER A 181 6.45 -3.10 -1.08
N MET A 182 5.21 -2.69 -1.37
CA MET A 182 4.80 -2.15 -2.66
C MET A 182 4.91 -0.62 -2.71
N VAL A 183 5.54 -0.13 -3.76
CA VAL A 183 5.55 1.29 -4.13
C VAL A 183 4.91 1.44 -5.51
N VAL A 184 4.00 2.39 -5.64
CA VAL A 184 3.27 2.63 -6.89
C VAL A 184 3.55 4.05 -7.37
N LYS A 185 3.77 4.26 -8.67
CA LYS A 185 3.82 5.60 -9.25
C LYS A 185 2.44 6.26 -9.11
N ARG A 186 2.39 7.51 -8.62
CA ARG A 186 1.14 8.24 -8.47
C ARG A 186 0.30 8.27 -9.75
N ALA A 187 0.95 8.40 -10.91
CA ALA A 187 0.28 8.41 -12.22
C ALA A 187 -0.58 7.16 -12.48
N VAL A 188 -0.25 6.04 -11.85
CA VAL A 188 -1.06 4.81 -11.93
C VAL A 188 -2.43 5.04 -11.29
N TYR A 189 -2.48 5.55 -10.07
CA TYR A 189 -3.74 5.86 -9.38
C TYR A 189 -4.55 6.96 -10.10
N GLU A 190 -3.87 7.90 -10.73
CA GLU A 190 -4.51 8.94 -11.57
C GLU A 190 -5.16 8.34 -12.82
N THR A 191 -4.65 7.23 -13.33
CA THR A 191 -5.09 6.60 -14.59
C THR A 191 -6.11 5.49 -14.36
N ILE A 192 -5.76 4.49 -13.54
CA ILE A 192 -6.59 3.28 -13.35
C ILE A 192 -7.42 3.30 -12.07
N GLY A 193 -7.31 4.37 -11.26
CA GLY A 193 -8.05 4.55 -10.01
C GLY A 193 -7.41 3.89 -8.79
N CYS A 194 -8.00 4.15 -7.64
CA CYS A 194 -7.59 3.64 -6.32
C CYS A 194 -8.14 2.24 -6.07
N PHE A 195 -8.05 1.79 -4.82
CA PHE A 195 -8.57 0.50 -4.37
C PHE A 195 -10.08 0.37 -4.56
N ASP A 196 -10.58 -0.83 -4.78
CA ASP A 196 -12.00 -1.09 -5.01
C ASP A 196 -12.78 -1.06 -3.67
N ARG A 197 -13.76 -0.16 -3.58
CA ARG A 197 -14.59 0.06 -2.39
C ARG A 197 -15.49 -1.11 -2.01
N ARG A 198 -15.69 -2.07 -2.92
CA ARG A 198 -16.48 -3.29 -2.65
C ARG A 198 -15.70 -4.31 -1.83
N LEU A 199 -14.37 -4.17 -1.74
CA LEU A 199 -13.49 -5.13 -1.11
C LEU A 199 -13.21 -4.74 0.35
N ASN A 200 -13.52 -5.63 1.27
CA ASN A 200 -13.25 -5.48 2.70
C ASN A 200 -11.96 -6.19 3.15
N CYS A 201 -11.39 -7.03 2.29
CA CYS A 201 -10.09 -7.66 2.46
C CYS A 201 -9.54 -7.99 1.07
N MET A 202 -8.25 -8.29 0.96
CA MET A 202 -7.56 -8.58 -0.31
C MET A 202 -7.70 -7.46 -1.37
N GLU A 203 -8.06 -6.23 -0.95
CA GLU A 203 -8.18 -5.08 -1.83
C GLU A 203 -6.85 -4.71 -2.48
N ASP A 204 -5.75 -5.02 -1.80
CA ASP A 204 -4.39 -4.90 -2.30
C ASP A 204 -4.13 -5.88 -3.45
N TRP A 205 -4.56 -7.13 -3.31
CA TRP A 205 -4.39 -8.14 -4.36
C TRP A 205 -5.11 -7.76 -5.65
N GLU A 206 -6.38 -7.33 -5.58
CA GLU A 206 -7.11 -6.80 -6.74
C GLU A 206 -6.36 -5.63 -7.38
N MET A 207 -5.90 -4.69 -6.54
CA MET A 207 -5.16 -3.52 -7.03
C MET A 207 -3.87 -3.92 -7.75
N TRP A 208 -3.11 -4.90 -7.22
CA TRP A 208 -1.89 -5.38 -7.86
C TRP A 208 -2.16 -6.09 -9.19
N ILE A 209 -3.23 -6.87 -9.29
CA ILE A 209 -3.68 -7.48 -10.56
C ILE A 209 -4.03 -6.38 -11.57
N ARG A 210 -4.79 -5.39 -11.17
CA ARG A 210 -5.20 -4.28 -12.04
C ARG A 210 -4.00 -3.42 -12.48
N ILE A 211 -2.99 -3.24 -11.63
CA ILE A 211 -1.72 -2.62 -12.01
C ILE A 211 -1.00 -3.49 -13.04
N ALA A 212 -0.82 -4.78 -12.78
CA ALA A 212 -0.12 -5.70 -13.68
C ALA A 212 -0.79 -5.83 -15.06
N ASN A 213 -2.10 -5.68 -15.11
CA ASN A 213 -2.86 -5.66 -16.39
C ASN A 213 -2.58 -4.40 -17.23
N ASN A 214 -2.11 -3.31 -16.62
CA ASN A 214 -1.93 -2.04 -17.31
C ASN A 214 -0.47 -1.57 -17.38
N TYR A 215 0.38 -2.04 -16.47
CA TYR A 215 1.77 -1.59 -16.32
C TYR A 215 2.70 -2.73 -15.93
N PRO A 216 3.95 -2.73 -16.40
CA PRO A 216 4.97 -3.60 -15.83
C PRO A 216 5.14 -3.35 -14.33
N ILE A 217 5.40 -4.42 -13.58
CA ILE A 217 5.78 -4.36 -12.16
C ILE A 217 7.21 -4.87 -12.03
N ALA A 218 8.04 -4.13 -11.30
CA ALA A 218 9.43 -4.51 -11.04
C ALA A 218 9.59 -5.10 -9.62
N ALA A 219 10.60 -5.94 -9.43
CA ALA A 219 10.91 -6.54 -8.14
C ALA A 219 12.38 -6.37 -7.76
N SER A 220 12.62 -6.13 -6.47
CA SER A 220 13.92 -6.31 -5.81
C SER A 220 13.93 -7.60 -5.00
N ASN A 221 15.04 -8.34 -5.05
CA ASN A 221 15.24 -9.57 -4.28
C ASN A 221 15.65 -9.32 -2.82
N LYS A 222 15.87 -8.05 -2.43
CA LYS A 222 16.22 -7.66 -1.07
C LYS A 222 15.01 -7.72 -0.15
N VAL A 223 15.24 -8.10 1.09
CA VAL A 223 14.19 -8.11 2.14
C VAL A 223 14.22 -6.77 2.84
N LEU A 224 13.29 -5.87 2.49
CA LEU A 224 13.31 -4.48 2.94
C LEU A 224 11.98 -4.00 3.55
N ALA A 225 10.99 -4.89 3.66
CA ALA A 225 9.74 -4.62 4.36
C ALA A 225 9.48 -5.68 5.43
N ALA A 226 8.60 -5.38 6.38
CA ALA A 226 8.13 -6.32 7.38
C ALA A 226 6.62 -6.17 7.58
N TYR A 227 5.89 -7.24 7.32
CA TYR A 227 4.45 -7.37 7.54
C TYR A 227 4.19 -8.01 8.89
N ARG A 228 3.38 -7.35 9.73
CA ARG A 228 3.06 -7.82 11.06
C ARG A 228 1.82 -8.69 11.07
N SER A 229 1.94 -9.89 11.65
CA SER A 229 0.82 -10.76 11.95
C SER A 229 0.52 -10.73 13.45
N HIS A 230 -0.68 -10.30 13.81
CA HIS A 230 -1.16 -10.31 15.19
C HIS A 230 -2.66 -10.61 15.24
N HIS A 231 -3.16 -10.95 16.42
CA HIS A 231 -4.55 -11.41 16.60
C HIS A 231 -5.60 -10.41 16.07
N ASP A 232 -5.33 -9.11 16.19
CA ASP A 232 -6.31 -8.05 15.87
C ASP A 232 -6.24 -7.54 14.43
N ASN A 233 -5.29 -8.02 13.60
CA ASN A 233 -5.21 -7.51 12.23
C ASN A 233 -6.42 -7.97 11.38
N ALA A 234 -6.74 -7.15 10.39
CA ALA A 234 -7.92 -7.37 9.53
C ALA A 234 -7.86 -8.71 8.80
N THR A 235 -6.68 -9.13 8.35
CA THR A 235 -6.46 -10.38 7.62
C THR A 235 -6.91 -11.59 8.43
N ASN A 236 -6.45 -11.72 9.68
CA ASN A 236 -6.80 -12.86 10.53
C ASN A 236 -8.32 -12.93 10.79
N LYS A 237 -8.96 -11.80 11.02
CA LYS A 237 -10.42 -11.73 11.26
C LYS A 237 -11.21 -12.22 10.06
N THR A 238 -10.85 -11.77 8.85
CA THR A 238 -11.58 -12.12 7.62
C THR A 238 -11.40 -13.58 7.21
N PHE A 239 -10.26 -14.20 7.56
CA PHE A 239 -10.09 -15.66 7.38
C PHE A 239 -10.96 -16.46 8.35
N MET A 240 -11.07 -16.04 9.61
CA MET A 240 -11.82 -16.76 10.63
C MET A 240 -13.34 -16.71 10.43
N ASP A 241 -13.88 -15.63 9.89
CA ASP A 241 -15.33 -15.44 9.68
C ASP A 241 -15.82 -15.83 8.27
N GLY A 242 -14.92 -16.30 7.40
CA GLY A 242 -15.22 -16.72 6.03
C GLY A 242 -15.41 -15.57 5.03
N THR A 243 -15.19 -14.31 5.45
CA THR A 243 -15.23 -13.14 4.56
C THR A 243 -14.18 -13.25 3.45
N ALA A 244 -12.99 -13.78 3.76
CA ALA A 244 -11.92 -13.96 2.79
C ALA A 244 -12.36 -14.80 1.57
N LEU A 245 -13.11 -15.89 1.79
CA LEU A 245 -13.60 -16.74 0.69
C LEU A 245 -14.58 -16.01 -0.23
N LYS A 246 -15.51 -15.26 0.35
CA LYS A 246 -16.50 -14.46 -0.42
C LYS A 246 -15.79 -13.36 -1.20
N THR A 247 -14.82 -12.71 -0.60
CA THR A 247 -14.02 -11.66 -1.25
C THR A 247 -13.18 -12.23 -2.38
N HIS A 248 -12.55 -13.38 -2.19
CA HIS A 248 -11.81 -14.07 -3.24
C HIS A 248 -12.72 -14.34 -4.47
N GLN A 249 -13.93 -14.89 -4.27
CA GLN A 249 -14.88 -15.10 -5.37
C GLN A 249 -15.26 -13.78 -6.06
N LEU A 250 -15.44 -12.70 -5.29
CA LEU A 250 -15.72 -11.38 -5.87
C LEU A 250 -14.54 -10.89 -6.70
N ILE A 251 -13.30 -11.04 -6.21
CA ILE A 251 -12.09 -10.66 -6.97
C ILE A 251 -12.02 -11.42 -8.28
N CYS A 252 -12.22 -12.73 -8.29
CA CYS A 252 -12.25 -13.52 -9.53
C CYS A 252 -13.24 -12.94 -10.53
N ASN A 253 -14.47 -12.66 -10.11
CA ASN A 253 -15.51 -12.09 -10.97
C ASN A 253 -15.13 -10.69 -11.51
N LEU A 254 -14.49 -9.86 -10.68
CA LEU A 254 -14.05 -8.52 -11.08
C LEU A 254 -12.91 -8.58 -12.09
N VAL A 255 -11.91 -9.39 -11.79
CA VAL A 255 -10.72 -9.59 -12.61
C VAL A 255 -11.09 -10.17 -13.95
N ASP A 256 -11.99 -11.15 -14.02
CA ASP A 256 -12.55 -11.72 -15.25
C ASP A 256 -13.24 -10.67 -16.13
N GLY A 257 -13.73 -9.58 -15.55
CA GLY A 257 -14.39 -8.50 -16.26
C GLY A 257 -13.45 -7.58 -17.04
N TYR A 258 -12.15 -7.53 -16.67
CA TYR A 258 -11.20 -6.61 -17.30
C TYR A 258 -9.90 -7.27 -17.83
N ILE A 259 -9.67 -8.55 -17.57
CA ILE A 259 -8.57 -9.29 -18.18
C ILE A 259 -9.00 -9.84 -19.55
N GLU A 260 -8.14 -9.70 -20.54
CA GLU A 260 -8.36 -10.23 -21.88
C GLU A 260 -8.45 -11.78 -21.88
N PRO A 261 -9.25 -12.40 -22.79
CA PRO A 261 -9.49 -13.85 -22.81
C PRO A 261 -8.27 -14.76 -22.97
N VAL A 262 -7.10 -14.19 -23.36
CA VAL A 262 -5.86 -14.96 -23.60
C VAL A 262 -5.30 -15.61 -22.34
N ILE A 263 -5.68 -15.11 -21.15
CA ILE A 263 -5.21 -15.63 -19.84
C ILE A 263 -6.28 -16.49 -19.16
N LYS A 264 -7.48 -16.50 -19.68
CA LYS A 264 -8.58 -17.38 -19.22
C LYS A 264 -8.38 -18.77 -19.81
#